data_8e4d3220903e96bd12479aa276665975
#
_entry.id   8e4d3220903e96bd12479aa276665975
#
_cell.length_a   1.000
_cell.length_b   1.000
_cell.length_c   1.000
_cell.angle_alpha   90.00
_cell.angle_beta   90.00
_cell.angle_gamma   90.00
#
_symmetry.space_group_name_H-M   'P 1'
#
loop_
_entity.id
_entity.type
_entity.pdbx_description
1 polymer ?
#
loop_
_entity_poly.entity_id
_entity_poly.type
_entity_poly.pdbx_seq_one_letter_code
_entity_poly.pdbx_strand_id
1 'polypeptide(L)'
;MISCLKIDERAVHEFKIPVLTLMERAGNAVALECLKTIRVKKIANPKVLVLCGSGNNAGDGLVVARRLYLAKISVSAILLKPADSFKDAVLANFNEIVRLGLPYEEDPKFLAIKKKISGQVSSARSPDS
;
A
#
# COMPACT_ATOMS: atom_id res chain seq x y z
N MET A 1 0.71 -4.74 -8.14
CA MET A 1 0.03 -3.60 -7.52
C MET A 1 -1.00 -4.10 -6.52
N ILE A 2 -1.04 -3.48 -5.36
CA ILE A 2 -1.95 -3.86 -4.29
C ILE A 2 -2.80 -2.66 -3.91
N SER A 3 -4.12 -2.84 -3.88
CA SER A 3 -5.02 -1.80 -3.41
C SER A 3 -5.21 -1.91 -1.89
N CYS A 4 -5.71 -0.85 -1.28
CA CYS A 4 -5.95 -0.83 0.16
C CYS A 4 -7.20 -1.61 0.52
N LEU A 5 -7.17 -2.23 1.69
CA LEU A 5 -8.34 -2.90 2.25
C LEU A 5 -9.22 -1.90 2.98
N LYS A 6 -10.50 -2.24 3.06
CA LYS A 6 -11.46 -1.47 3.83
C LYS A 6 -11.51 -1.99 5.27
N ILE A 7 -11.51 -1.08 6.22
CA ILE A 7 -11.66 -1.44 7.62
C ILE A 7 -13.15 -1.54 7.94
N ASP A 8 -13.54 -2.60 8.66
CA ASP A 8 -14.90 -2.75 9.12
C ASP A 8 -15.11 -1.87 10.35
N GLU A 9 -15.78 -0.74 10.16
CA GLU A 9 -16.02 0.21 11.23
C GLU A 9 -16.89 -0.39 12.36
N ARG A 10 -17.72 -1.38 12.05
CA ARG A 10 -18.51 -2.03 13.09
C ARG A 10 -17.63 -2.76 14.09
N ALA A 11 -16.50 -3.33 13.63
CA ALA A 11 -15.59 -3.99 14.55
C ALA A 11 -15.03 -3.01 15.57
N VAL A 12 -14.74 -1.77 15.14
CA VAL A 12 -14.27 -0.74 16.06
C VAL A 12 -15.33 -0.41 17.12
N HIS A 13 -16.57 -0.22 16.68
CA HIS A 13 -17.65 0.18 17.59
C HIS A 13 -18.16 -0.96 18.47
N GLU A 14 -18.40 -2.12 17.89
CA GLU A 14 -19.01 -3.23 18.60
C GLU A 14 -18.02 -3.96 19.51
N PHE A 15 -16.77 -4.11 19.06
CA PHE A 15 -15.77 -4.88 19.79
C PHE A 15 -14.70 -4.01 20.43
N LYS A 16 -14.79 -2.69 20.24
CA LYS A 16 -13.85 -1.72 20.81
C LYS A 16 -12.40 -2.04 20.49
N ILE A 17 -12.16 -2.53 19.26
CA ILE A 17 -10.81 -2.80 18.79
C ILE A 17 -10.22 -1.51 18.26
N PRO A 18 -9.02 -1.10 18.73
CA PRO A 18 -8.40 0.13 18.23
C PRO A 18 -8.20 0.09 16.72
N VAL A 19 -8.48 1.23 16.08
CA VAL A 19 -8.32 1.35 14.63
C VAL A 19 -6.90 0.98 14.19
N LEU A 20 -5.91 1.40 14.95
CA LEU A 20 -4.52 1.10 14.63
C LEU A 20 -4.26 -0.41 14.58
N THR A 21 -4.86 -1.15 15.52
CA THR A 21 -4.75 -2.62 15.54
C THR A 21 -5.42 -3.25 14.34
N LEU A 22 -6.60 -2.76 13.97
CA LEU A 22 -7.31 -3.27 12.79
C LEU A 22 -6.51 -3.00 11.51
N MET A 23 -5.92 -1.82 11.39
CA MET A 23 -5.06 -1.50 10.25
C MET A 23 -3.88 -2.47 10.16
N GLU A 24 -3.25 -2.73 11.30
CA GLU A 24 -2.10 -3.63 11.34
C GLU A 24 -2.50 -5.04 10.90
N ARG A 25 -3.63 -5.54 11.40
CA ARG A 25 -4.12 -6.88 11.02
C ARG A 25 -4.48 -6.95 9.55
N ALA A 26 -5.22 -5.96 9.06
CA ALA A 26 -5.66 -5.93 7.67
C ALA A 26 -4.46 -5.83 6.73
N GLY A 27 -3.55 -4.92 7.01
CA GLY A 27 -2.37 -4.73 6.19
C GLY A 27 -1.45 -5.95 6.21
N ASN A 28 -1.30 -6.58 7.37
CA ASN A 28 -0.48 -7.78 7.49
C ASN A 28 -1.06 -8.92 6.65
N ALA A 29 -2.37 -9.10 6.68
CA ALA A 29 -3.03 -10.15 5.89
C ALA A 29 -2.76 -9.97 4.40
N VAL A 30 -2.89 -8.74 3.89
CA VAL A 30 -2.63 -8.45 2.48
C VAL A 30 -1.15 -8.65 2.15
N ALA A 31 -0.27 -8.19 3.03
CA ALA A 31 1.17 -8.36 2.80
C ALA A 31 1.54 -9.84 2.71
N LEU A 32 0.99 -10.68 3.59
CA LEU A 32 1.25 -12.12 3.56
C LEU A 32 0.74 -12.75 2.27
N GLU A 33 -0.43 -12.35 1.79
CA GLU A 33 -0.95 -12.85 0.52
C GLU A 33 -0.06 -12.41 -0.65
N CYS A 34 0.43 -11.18 -0.60
CA CYS A 34 1.34 -10.70 -1.63
C CYS A 34 2.64 -11.51 -1.66
N LEU A 35 3.22 -11.76 -0.49
CA LEU A 35 4.45 -12.55 -0.39
C LEU A 35 4.22 -13.98 -0.86
N LYS A 36 3.07 -14.56 -0.52
CA LYS A 36 2.71 -15.88 -0.99
C LYS A 36 2.61 -15.93 -2.51
N THR A 37 1.96 -14.93 -3.12
CA THR A 37 1.83 -14.85 -4.56
C THR A 37 3.19 -14.76 -5.24
N ILE A 38 4.07 -13.92 -4.71
CA ILE A 38 5.42 -13.76 -5.25
C ILE A 38 6.16 -15.10 -5.21
N ARG A 39 6.05 -15.82 -4.10
CA ARG A 39 6.73 -17.09 -3.93
C ARG A 39 6.15 -18.17 -4.84
N VAL A 40 4.81 -18.30 -4.87
CA VAL A 40 4.14 -19.33 -5.65
C VAL A 40 4.38 -19.14 -7.14
N LYS A 41 4.32 -17.90 -7.61
CA LYS A 41 4.55 -17.59 -9.02
C LYS A 41 6.02 -17.42 -9.37
N LYS A 42 6.90 -17.54 -8.40
CA LYS A 42 8.35 -17.45 -8.59
C LYS A 42 8.75 -16.16 -9.32
N ILE A 43 8.18 -15.04 -8.86
CA ILE A 43 8.47 -13.74 -9.47
C ILE A 43 9.87 -13.29 -9.05
N ALA A 44 10.73 -13.09 -10.03
CA ALA A 44 12.08 -12.59 -9.78
C ALA A 44 12.06 -11.07 -9.67
N ASN A 45 12.78 -10.54 -8.67
CA ASN A 45 12.92 -9.09 -8.46
C ASN A 45 11.56 -8.39 -8.42
N PRO A 46 10.65 -8.83 -7.55
CA PRO A 46 9.30 -8.26 -7.52
C PRO A 46 9.31 -6.78 -7.12
N LYS A 47 8.47 -6.01 -7.80
CA LYS A 47 8.25 -4.62 -7.48
C LYS A 47 6.77 -4.42 -7.23
N VAL A 48 6.43 -3.82 -6.10
CA VAL A 48 5.04 -3.66 -5.68
C VAL A 48 4.72 -2.18 -5.54
N LEU A 49 3.62 -1.76 -6.15
CA LEU A 49 3.05 -0.44 -5.96
C LEU A 49 1.84 -0.60 -5.05
N VAL A 50 1.84 0.11 -3.94
CA VAL A 50 0.72 0.07 -3.01
C VAL A 50 -0.05 1.37 -3.12
N LEU A 51 -1.33 1.28 -3.51
CA LEU A 51 -2.19 2.46 -3.63
C LEU A 51 -2.83 2.74 -2.29
N CYS A 52 -2.57 3.92 -1.75
CA CYS A 52 -3.13 4.34 -0.48
C CYS A 52 -4.28 5.32 -0.75
N GLY A 53 -5.50 4.85 -0.54
CA GLY A 53 -6.71 5.59 -0.87
C GLY A 53 -7.05 6.69 0.13
N SER A 54 -8.32 6.79 0.48
CA SER A 54 -8.79 7.81 1.40
C SER A 54 -9.19 7.19 2.73
N GLY A 55 -9.25 8.05 3.77
CA GLY A 55 -9.66 7.62 5.10
C GLY A 55 -8.79 6.48 5.62
N ASN A 56 -9.39 5.55 6.33
CA ASN A 56 -8.67 4.44 6.95
C ASN A 56 -8.05 3.49 5.93
N ASN A 57 -8.54 3.49 4.70
CA ASN A 57 -7.94 2.67 3.64
C ASN A 57 -6.49 3.09 3.35
N ALA A 58 -6.20 4.37 3.49
CA ALA A 58 -4.82 4.83 3.33
C ALA A 58 -3.92 4.18 4.37
N GLY A 59 -4.41 4.09 5.61
CA GLY A 59 -3.65 3.46 6.68
C GLY A 59 -3.38 1.99 6.42
N ASP A 60 -4.37 1.26 5.90
CA ASP A 60 -4.18 -0.16 5.55
C ASP A 60 -3.08 -0.30 4.52
N GLY A 61 -3.10 0.55 3.48
CA GLY A 61 -2.09 0.51 2.43
C GLY A 61 -0.70 0.84 2.97
N LEU A 62 -0.61 1.79 3.89
CA LEU A 62 0.67 2.13 4.50
C LEU A 62 1.25 0.97 5.30
N VAL A 63 0.40 0.20 5.97
CA VAL A 63 0.84 -1.00 6.69
C VAL A 63 1.34 -2.05 5.69
N VAL A 64 0.60 -2.28 4.61
CA VAL A 64 1.03 -3.23 3.57
C VAL A 64 2.41 -2.84 3.04
N ALA A 65 2.57 -1.57 2.69
CA ALA A 65 3.85 -1.08 2.16
C ALA A 65 4.98 -1.31 3.14
N ARG A 66 4.75 -0.98 4.42
CA ARG A 66 5.77 -1.16 5.46
C ARG A 66 6.15 -2.63 5.63
N ARG A 67 5.15 -3.51 5.69
CA ARG A 67 5.40 -4.94 5.86
C ARG A 67 6.20 -5.52 4.71
N LEU A 68 5.87 -5.15 3.49
CA LEU A 68 6.60 -5.62 2.31
C LEU A 68 8.02 -5.06 2.29
N TYR A 69 8.16 -3.79 2.66
CA TYR A 69 9.47 -3.16 2.71
C TYR A 69 10.40 -3.86 3.71
N LEU A 70 9.85 -4.18 4.89
CA LEU A 70 10.61 -4.90 5.92
C LEU A 70 10.93 -6.33 5.50
N ALA A 71 10.16 -6.91 4.60
CA ALA A 71 10.43 -8.23 4.04
C ALA A 71 11.40 -8.17 2.86
N LYS A 72 12.04 -7.02 2.63
CA LYS A 72 13.05 -6.82 1.58
C LYS A 72 12.47 -6.85 0.17
N ILE A 73 11.19 -6.54 0.03
CA ILE A 73 10.56 -6.39 -1.27
C ILE A 73 10.71 -4.95 -1.73
N SER A 74 10.98 -4.75 -3.02
CA SER A 74 10.99 -3.41 -3.59
C SER A 74 9.55 -2.90 -3.65
N VAL A 75 9.26 -1.85 -2.87
CA VAL A 75 7.89 -1.34 -2.74
C VAL A 75 7.90 0.17 -2.76
N SER A 76 6.86 0.74 -3.36
CA SER A 76 6.58 2.17 -3.34
C SER A 76 5.13 2.40 -2.97
N ALA A 77 4.87 3.43 -2.19
CA ALA A 77 3.51 3.81 -1.82
C ALA A 77 3.06 4.98 -2.68
N ILE A 78 1.86 4.89 -3.22
CA ILE A 78 1.26 5.97 -4.01
C ILE A 78 0.08 6.52 -3.20
N LEU A 79 0.20 7.76 -2.76
CA LEU A 79 -0.81 8.40 -1.93
C LEU A 79 -1.82 9.11 -2.83
N LEU A 80 -3.07 8.65 -2.80
CA LEU A 80 -4.13 9.26 -3.60
C LEU A 80 -4.74 10.48 -2.92
N LYS A 81 -4.36 10.75 -1.67
CA LYS A 81 -4.69 11.95 -0.93
C LYS A 81 -3.42 12.57 -0.40
N PRO A 82 -3.39 13.90 -0.21
CA PRO A 82 -2.18 14.55 0.32
C PRO A 82 -1.81 14.02 1.70
N ALA A 83 -0.52 13.89 1.95
CA ALA A 83 -0.04 13.38 3.24
C ALA A 83 -0.45 14.30 4.39
N ASP A 84 -0.58 15.61 4.15
CA ASP A 84 -0.98 16.54 5.20
C ASP A 84 -2.45 16.41 5.58
N SER A 85 -3.23 15.61 4.84
CA SER A 85 -4.61 15.30 5.22
C SER A 85 -4.71 14.12 6.19
N PHE A 86 -3.61 13.42 6.44
CA PHE A 86 -3.61 12.25 7.32
C PHE A 86 -3.74 12.63 8.78
N LYS A 87 -4.48 11.82 9.54
CA LYS A 87 -4.73 12.04 10.96
C LYS A 87 -4.70 10.71 11.70
N ASP A 88 -4.49 10.79 13.00
CA ASP A 88 -4.63 9.66 13.92
C ASP A 88 -3.86 8.41 13.45
N ALA A 89 -4.53 7.28 13.31
CA ALA A 89 -3.89 6.02 12.96
C ALA A 89 -3.23 6.06 11.58
N VAL A 90 -3.84 6.76 10.62
CA VAL A 90 -3.27 6.90 9.28
C VAL A 90 -1.96 7.68 9.36
N LEU A 91 -1.97 8.78 10.09
CA LEU A 91 -0.75 9.58 10.26
C LEU A 91 0.35 8.78 10.95
N ALA A 92 -0.01 8.00 11.97
CA ALA A 92 0.97 7.17 12.67
C ALA A 92 1.65 6.20 11.71
N ASN A 93 0.88 5.57 10.84
CA ASN A 93 1.45 4.65 9.86
C ASN A 93 2.26 5.36 8.78
N PHE A 94 1.82 6.55 8.39
CA PHE A 94 2.59 7.36 7.44
C PHE A 94 3.95 7.75 8.02
N ASN A 95 3.97 8.20 9.28
CA ASN A 95 5.23 8.55 9.94
C ASN A 95 6.19 7.37 9.99
N GLU A 96 5.67 6.16 10.13
CA GLU A 96 6.52 4.97 10.14
C GLU A 96 7.18 4.71 8.79
N ILE A 97 6.47 4.87 7.69
CA ILE A 97 7.12 4.66 6.38
C ILE A 97 8.15 5.73 6.10
N VAL A 98 7.91 6.97 6.56
CA VAL A 98 8.88 8.05 6.41
C VAL A 98 10.13 7.73 7.23
N ARG A 99 9.95 7.27 8.46
CA ARG A 99 11.07 6.89 9.33
C ARG A 99 11.94 5.81 8.71
N LEU A 100 11.32 4.85 8.02
CA LEU A 100 12.02 3.75 7.38
C LEU A 100 12.68 4.13 6.05
N GLY A 101 12.35 5.29 5.51
CA GLY A 101 12.87 5.68 4.20
C GLY A 101 12.16 4.99 3.04
N LEU A 102 10.95 4.49 3.26
CA LEU A 102 10.19 3.82 2.22
C LEU A 102 9.78 4.83 1.15
N PRO A 103 10.02 4.55 -0.14
CA PRO A 103 9.65 5.48 -1.19
C PRO A 103 8.15 5.70 -1.29
N TYR A 104 7.73 6.93 -1.43
CA TYR A 104 6.33 7.25 -1.66
C TYR A 104 6.20 8.51 -2.51
N GLU A 105 5.05 8.67 -3.13
CA GLU A 105 4.72 9.90 -3.84
C GLU A 105 3.23 10.16 -3.74
N GLU A 106 2.86 11.46 -3.84
CA GLU A 106 1.46 11.86 -3.84
C GLU A 106 0.98 11.95 -5.28
N ASP A 107 -0.18 11.37 -5.54
CA ASP A 107 -0.77 11.36 -6.88
C ASP A 107 -2.29 11.52 -6.81
N PRO A 108 -2.78 12.66 -6.28
CA PRO A 108 -4.22 12.85 -6.05
C PRO A 108 -5.08 12.76 -7.31
N LYS A 109 -4.49 13.04 -8.47
CA LYS A 109 -5.23 13.02 -9.74
C LYS A 109 -5.01 11.76 -10.54
N PHE A 110 -4.32 10.79 -9.99
CA PHE A 110 -4.08 9.50 -10.65
C PHE A 110 -3.25 9.61 -11.93
N LEU A 111 -2.55 10.71 -12.13
CA LEU A 111 -1.82 10.92 -13.38
C LEU A 111 -0.53 10.12 -13.45
N ALA A 112 0.26 10.17 -12.39
CA ALA A 112 1.55 9.48 -12.38
C ALA A 112 1.35 7.96 -12.42
N ILE A 113 0.36 7.43 -11.71
CA ILE A 113 0.11 6.00 -11.69
C ILE A 113 -0.42 5.51 -13.04
N LYS A 114 -1.25 6.28 -13.70
CA LYS A 114 -1.71 5.94 -15.05
C LYS A 114 -0.53 5.83 -16.00
N LYS A 115 0.40 6.76 -15.91
CA LYS A 115 1.59 6.76 -16.75
C LYS A 115 2.45 5.53 -16.49
N LYS A 116 2.66 5.18 -15.23
CA LYS A 116 3.44 4.00 -14.86
C LYS A 116 2.80 2.72 -15.36
N ILE A 117 1.49 2.60 -15.20
CA ILE A 117 0.76 1.41 -15.65
C ILE A 117 0.80 1.30 -17.16
N SER A 118 0.58 2.41 -17.87
CA SER A 118 0.64 2.41 -19.33
C SER A 118 2.02 2.02 -19.83
N GLY A 119 3.07 2.54 -19.20
CA GLY A 119 4.43 2.17 -19.55
C GLY A 119 4.70 0.70 -19.35
N GLN A 120 4.24 0.14 -18.24
CA GLN A 120 4.42 -1.29 -17.95
C GLN A 120 3.65 -2.16 -18.93
N VAL A 121 2.40 -1.78 -19.23
CA VAL A 121 1.59 -2.53 -20.18
C VAL A 121 2.24 -2.49 -21.55
N SER A 122 2.70 -1.34 -21.98
CA SER A 122 3.39 -1.23 -23.26
C SER A 122 4.62 -2.13 -23.30
N SER A 123 5.43 -2.11 -22.27
CA SER A 123 6.62 -2.94 -22.20
C SER A 123 6.30 -4.43 -22.23
N ALA A 124 5.23 -4.82 -21.55
CA ALA A 124 4.83 -6.22 -21.47
C ALA A 124 4.22 -6.70 -22.79
N ARG A 125 3.53 -5.81 -23.49
CA ARG A 125 2.77 -6.19 -24.70
C ARG A 125 3.64 -6.25 -25.93
N SER A 126 4.65 -5.43 -25.99
CA SER A 126 5.46 -5.33 -27.19
C SER A 126 6.90 -4.97 -26.85
N PRO A 127 7.86 -5.65 -27.47
CA PRO A 127 9.25 -5.33 -27.25
C PRO A 127 9.65 -3.95 -27.78
N ASP A 128 8.81 -3.34 -28.55
CA ASP A 128 9.08 -2.01 -29.12
C ASP A 128 8.49 -0.87 -28.30
N SER A 129 7.82 -1.16 -27.24
CA SER A 129 7.11 -0.14 -26.44
C SER A 129 7.92 0.40 -25.31
#